data_9bba0261c49033f90a33eb46526ad60b
#
_entry.id   9bba0261c49033f90a33eb46526ad60b
#
_cell.length_a   1.000
_cell.length_b   1.000
_cell.length_c   1.000
_cell.angle_alpha   90.00
_cell.angle_beta   90.00
_cell.angle_gamma   90.00
#
_symmetry.space_group_name_H-M   'P 1'
#
loop_
_entity.id
_entity.type
_entity.pdbx_description
1 polymer ?
#
loop_
_entity_poly.entity_id
_entity_poly.type
_entity_poly.pdbx_seq_one_letter_code
_entity_poly.pdbx_strand_id
1 'polypeptide(L)'
;STITYANGKRNFEQIDRLARELADLQNQGKEMILVTSGAVAVGVDRLGLSEKPKTIPGKQAAAAVGQGILMHTYEKLFAEYGQIVAQVLLTKTESLDRHRYTNSRNTFMELLKNRVIPIVNENDVVALDELKIGDNDNMSALVAGIVDADLVVILSDVDGLYTANPQTHPDAKLVSIVSDITPEIEASAGGVGSSLGTGAVSYTHLRAHETG
;
A
#
# COMPACT_ATOMS: atom_id res chain seq x y z
N SER A 1 -6.61 7.81 -0.75
CA SER A 1 -5.38 7.48 -1.48
C SER A 1 -4.62 8.75 -1.80
N THR A 2 -3.35 8.83 -1.43
CA THR A 2 -2.49 10.00 -1.69
C THR A 2 -2.21 10.22 -3.18
N ILE A 3 -2.36 9.19 -4.02
CA ILE A 3 -2.05 9.23 -5.46
C ILE A 3 -3.24 9.51 -6.37
N THR A 4 -4.46 9.58 -5.83
CA THR A 4 -5.67 9.90 -6.58
C THR A 4 -6.48 10.97 -5.86
N TYR A 5 -7.10 11.87 -6.62
CA TYR A 5 -8.11 12.76 -6.11
C TYR A 5 -9.41 12.01 -5.75
N ALA A 6 -10.31 12.66 -5.02
CA ALA A 6 -11.60 12.09 -4.63
C ALA A 6 -12.47 11.64 -5.83
N ASN A 7 -12.28 12.25 -7.01
CA ASN A 7 -12.95 11.91 -8.26
C ASN A 7 -12.28 10.73 -9.03
N GLY A 8 -11.28 10.07 -8.44
CA GLY A 8 -10.55 8.95 -9.05
C GLY A 8 -9.46 9.35 -10.04
N LYS A 9 -9.34 10.62 -10.41
CA LYS A 9 -8.27 11.10 -11.30
C LYS A 9 -6.91 11.00 -10.58
N ARG A 10 -5.87 10.67 -11.35
CA ARG A 10 -4.50 10.58 -10.83
C ARG A 10 -3.97 11.94 -10.42
N ASN A 11 -3.38 12.02 -9.26
CA ASN A 11 -2.64 13.19 -8.81
C ASN A 11 -1.18 13.07 -9.28
N PHE A 12 -0.93 13.53 -10.49
CA PHE A 12 0.39 13.42 -11.13
C PHE A 12 1.49 14.12 -10.35
N GLU A 13 1.22 15.25 -9.73
CA GLU A 13 2.19 16.00 -8.92
C GLU A 13 2.66 15.16 -7.73
N GLN A 14 1.73 14.52 -7.02
CA GLN A 14 2.07 13.66 -5.88
C GLN A 14 2.79 12.38 -6.32
N ILE A 15 2.37 11.78 -7.45
CA ILE A 15 3.04 10.58 -7.98
C ILE A 15 4.46 10.91 -8.44
N ASP A 16 4.66 12.06 -9.11
CA ASP A 16 5.98 12.50 -9.56
C ASP A 16 6.90 12.82 -8.37
N ARG A 17 6.39 13.55 -7.39
CA ARG A 17 7.14 13.80 -6.14
C ARG A 17 7.59 12.51 -5.46
N LEU A 18 6.67 11.54 -5.35
CA LEU A 18 6.99 10.23 -4.76
C LEU A 18 8.05 9.49 -5.58
N ALA A 19 7.92 9.47 -6.92
CA ALA A 19 8.88 8.82 -7.79
C ALA A 19 10.28 9.44 -7.66
N ARG A 20 10.37 10.77 -7.58
CA ARG A 20 11.63 11.50 -7.39
C ARG A 20 12.29 11.16 -6.05
N GLU A 21 11.54 11.20 -4.94
CA GLU A 21 12.08 10.90 -3.61
C GLU A 21 12.58 9.44 -3.52
N LEU A 22 11.81 8.49 -4.08
CA LEU A 22 12.22 7.08 -4.10
C LEU A 22 13.44 6.86 -5.00
N ALA A 23 13.51 7.53 -6.15
CA ALA A 23 14.66 7.47 -7.05
C ALA A 23 15.92 8.02 -6.38
N ASP A 24 15.81 9.13 -5.64
CA ASP A 24 16.92 9.71 -4.89
C ASP A 24 17.44 8.76 -3.80
N LEU A 25 16.55 8.16 -3.01
CA LEU A 25 16.91 7.16 -2.01
C LEU A 25 17.58 5.92 -2.64
N GLN A 26 17.05 5.44 -3.77
CA GLN A 26 17.63 4.33 -4.53
C GLN A 26 19.05 4.67 -5.01
N ASN A 27 19.27 5.91 -5.48
CA ASN A 27 20.59 6.39 -5.91
C ASN A 27 21.58 6.52 -4.74
N GLN A 28 21.08 6.76 -3.52
CA GLN A 28 21.88 6.74 -2.29
C GLN A 28 22.24 5.32 -1.82
N GLY A 29 21.83 4.28 -2.52
CA GLY A 29 22.12 2.89 -2.21
C GLY A 29 21.07 2.19 -1.33
N LYS A 30 19.93 2.82 -1.06
CA LYS A 30 18.80 2.16 -0.38
C LYS A 30 18.07 1.25 -1.36
N GLU A 31 17.54 0.14 -0.88
CA GLU A 31 16.66 -0.74 -1.64
C GLU A 31 15.21 -0.32 -1.39
N MET A 32 14.54 0.14 -2.43
CA MET A 32 13.22 0.75 -2.31
C MET A 32 12.12 -0.16 -2.86
N ILE A 33 11.01 -0.26 -2.14
CA ILE A 33 9.79 -0.95 -2.57
C ILE A 33 8.62 0.01 -2.38
N LEU A 34 7.77 0.13 -3.38
CA LEU A 34 6.55 0.93 -3.30
C LEU A 34 5.32 0.03 -3.24
N VAL A 35 4.56 0.09 -2.15
CA VAL A 35 3.22 -0.50 -2.08
C VAL A 35 2.21 0.58 -2.42
N THR A 36 1.44 0.35 -3.49
CA THR A 36 0.51 1.34 -4.04
C THR A 36 -0.94 0.90 -3.92
N SER A 37 -1.86 1.81 -4.18
CA SER A 37 -3.32 1.56 -4.23
C SER A 37 -3.96 2.35 -5.37
N GLY A 38 -5.29 2.30 -5.46
CA GLY A 38 -6.05 3.16 -6.36
C GLY A 38 -6.38 2.55 -7.71
N ALA A 39 -6.04 1.28 -7.97
CA ALA A 39 -6.36 0.62 -9.25
C ALA A 39 -7.85 0.70 -9.59
N VAL A 40 -8.74 0.38 -8.65
CA VAL A 40 -10.20 0.48 -8.87
C VAL A 40 -10.61 1.91 -9.22
N ALA A 41 -10.12 2.92 -8.49
CA ALA A 41 -10.49 4.31 -8.73
C ALA A 41 -10.04 4.81 -10.11
N VAL A 42 -8.81 4.49 -10.50
CA VAL A 42 -8.27 4.80 -11.83
C VAL A 42 -9.05 4.09 -12.94
N GLY A 43 -9.45 2.84 -12.69
CA GLY A 43 -10.26 2.09 -13.63
C GLY A 43 -11.67 2.65 -13.79
N VAL A 44 -12.30 3.07 -12.71
CA VAL A 44 -13.62 3.75 -12.72
C VAL A 44 -13.56 5.02 -13.57
N ASP A 45 -12.55 5.88 -13.34
CA ASP A 45 -12.35 7.10 -14.15
C ASP A 45 -12.12 6.76 -15.63
N ARG A 46 -11.27 5.78 -15.92
CA ARG A 46 -10.95 5.39 -17.31
C ARG A 46 -12.12 4.79 -18.07
N LEU A 47 -12.96 4.02 -17.38
CA LEU A 47 -14.17 3.42 -17.94
C LEU A 47 -15.34 4.42 -18.06
N GLY A 48 -15.19 5.63 -17.53
CA GLY A 48 -16.22 6.65 -17.52
C GLY A 48 -17.44 6.28 -16.66
N LEU A 49 -17.23 5.48 -15.62
CA LEU A 49 -18.32 5.08 -14.72
C LEU A 49 -18.66 6.24 -13.78
N SER A 50 -19.95 6.49 -13.59
CA SER A 50 -20.44 7.56 -12.71
C SER A 50 -20.22 7.28 -11.23
N GLU A 51 -20.13 6.00 -10.85
CA GLU A 51 -19.89 5.56 -9.48
C GLU A 51 -19.04 4.27 -9.42
N LYS A 52 -18.46 4.00 -8.26
CA LYS A 52 -17.71 2.78 -8.03
C LYS A 52 -18.63 1.56 -8.12
N PRO A 53 -18.26 0.50 -8.88
CA PRO A 53 -19.04 -0.70 -8.99
C PRO A 53 -19.34 -1.33 -7.62
N LYS A 54 -20.59 -1.78 -7.43
CA LYS A 54 -21.05 -2.43 -6.20
C LYS A 54 -20.80 -3.94 -6.21
N THR A 55 -20.74 -4.53 -7.41
CA THR A 55 -20.51 -5.97 -7.58
C THR A 55 -19.02 -6.30 -7.58
N ILE A 56 -18.68 -7.50 -7.14
CA ILE A 56 -17.29 -8.02 -7.13
C ILE A 56 -16.71 -8.03 -8.54
N PRO A 57 -17.35 -8.63 -9.56
CA PRO A 57 -16.82 -8.62 -10.93
C PRO A 57 -16.63 -7.21 -11.49
N GLY A 58 -17.53 -6.29 -11.14
CA GLY A 58 -17.39 -4.89 -11.56
C GLY A 58 -16.16 -4.20 -10.95
N LYS A 59 -15.90 -4.43 -9.66
CA LYS A 59 -14.69 -3.93 -9.00
C LYS A 59 -13.42 -4.55 -9.58
N GLN A 60 -13.43 -5.86 -9.81
CA GLN A 60 -12.30 -6.59 -10.41
C GLN A 60 -12.00 -6.10 -11.82
N ALA A 61 -13.02 -5.91 -12.65
CA ALA A 61 -12.86 -5.36 -13.99
C ALA A 61 -12.28 -3.94 -13.98
N ALA A 62 -12.78 -3.07 -13.09
CA ALA A 62 -12.24 -1.73 -12.91
C ALA A 62 -10.78 -1.78 -12.43
N ALA A 63 -10.45 -2.65 -11.46
CA ALA A 63 -9.08 -2.84 -10.98
C ALA A 63 -8.14 -3.31 -12.10
N ALA A 64 -8.55 -4.26 -12.93
CA ALA A 64 -7.77 -4.75 -14.05
C ALA A 64 -7.39 -3.64 -15.04
N VAL A 65 -8.36 -2.78 -15.40
CA VAL A 65 -8.11 -1.61 -16.28
C VAL A 65 -7.21 -0.60 -15.57
N GLY A 66 -7.50 -0.28 -14.33
CA GLY A 66 -6.77 0.75 -13.58
C GLY A 66 -5.34 0.35 -13.22
N GLN A 67 -5.10 -0.92 -12.92
CA GLN A 67 -3.75 -1.41 -12.59
C GLN A 67 -2.77 -1.21 -13.75
N GLY A 68 -3.16 -1.53 -14.98
CA GLY A 68 -2.32 -1.31 -16.15
C GLY A 68 -1.98 0.18 -16.35
N ILE A 69 -2.95 1.06 -16.12
CA ILE A 69 -2.75 2.52 -16.23
C ILE A 69 -1.83 3.04 -15.12
N LEU A 70 -2.00 2.55 -13.90
CA LEU A 70 -1.11 2.91 -12.78
C LEU A 70 0.32 2.50 -13.06
N MET A 71 0.55 1.26 -13.49
CA MET A 71 1.90 0.79 -13.81
C MET A 71 2.54 1.61 -14.93
N HIS A 72 1.81 1.90 -16.00
CA HIS A 72 2.31 2.77 -17.06
C HIS A 72 2.66 4.17 -16.56
N THR A 73 1.87 4.72 -15.62
CA THR A 73 2.15 6.02 -15.00
C THR A 73 3.44 5.98 -14.19
N TYR A 74 3.62 4.97 -13.35
CA TYR A 74 4.84 4.80 -12.56
C TYR A 74 6.06 4.56 -13.44
N GLU A 75 5.96 3.65 -14.41
CA GLU A 75 7.04 3.36 -15.36
C GLU A 75 7.54 4.65 -16.04
N LYS A 76 6.62 5.46 -16.57
CA LYS A 76 6.95 6.72 -17.21
C LYS A 76 7.66 7.69 -16.26
N LEU A 77 7.13 7.89 -15.05
CA LEU A 77 7.69 8.86 -14.11
C LEU A 77 9.04 8.39 -13.54
N PHE A 78 9.18 7.13 -13.18
CA PHE A 78 10.45 6.59 -12.69
C PHE A 78 11.53 6.56 -13.78
N ALA A 79 11.16 6.36 -15.04
CA ALA A 79 12.10 6.41 -16.18
C ALA A 79 12.73 7.81 -16.35
N GLU A 80 12.00 8.89 -16.06
CA GLU A 80 12.55 10.28 -16.07
C GLU A 80 13.68 10.43 -15.05
N TYR A 81 13.71 9.64 -13.99
CA TYR A 81 14.75 9.60 -12.97
C TYR A 81 15.75 8.45 -13.16
N GLY A 82 15.72 7.78 -14.32
CA GLY A 82 16.64 6.68 -14.66
C GLY A 82 16.41 5.41 -13.85
N GLN A 83 15.23 5.22 -13.25
CA GLN A 83 14.90 4.03 -12.46
C GLN A 83 14.08 3.03 -13.25
N ILE A 84 14.35 1.74 -13.01
CA ILE A 84 13.56 0.63 -13.53
C ILE A 84 12.57 0.20 -12.46
N VAL A 85 11.32 -0.01 -12.84
CA VAL A 85 10.27 -0.50 -11.95
C VAL A 85 9.73 -1.86 -12.44
N ALA A 86 9.22 -2.67 -11.51
CA ALA A 86 8.57 -3.94 -11.83
C ALA A 86 7.24 -4.06 -11.09
N GLN A 87 6.20 -4.52 -11.77
CA GLN A 87 4.92 -4.84 -11.14
C GLN A 87 5.01 -6.14 -10.35
N VAL A 88 4.58 -6.13 -9.10
CA VAL A 88 4.36 -7.31 -8.27
C VAL A 88 2.93 -7.28 -7.74
N LEU A 89 2.13 -8.29 -8.07
CA LEU A 89 0.76 -8.41 -7.60
C LEU A 89 0.65 -9.59 -6.62
N LEU A 90 0.23 -9.31 -5.42
CA LEU A 90 0.11 -10.29 -4.33
C LEU A 90 -1.33 -10.41 -3.86
N THR A 91 -1.61 -11.48 -3.16
CA THR A 91 -2.84 -11.68 -2.37
C THR A 91 -2.46 -12.12 -0.95
N LYS A 92 -3.43 -12.21 -0.05
CA LYS A 92 -3.18 -12.71 1.31
C LYS A 92 -2.67 -14.16 1.35
N THR A 93 -2.90 -14.92 0.28
CA THR A 93 -2.44 -16.31 0.19
C THR A 93 -0.92 -16.46 0.26
N GLU A 94 -0.15 -15.44 -0.10
CA GLU A 94 1.30 -15.44 0.03
C GLU A 94 1.77 -15.58 1.49
N SER A 95 0.98 -15.07 2.44
CA SER A 95 1.27 -15.24 3.88
C SER A 95 0.86 -16.60 4.45
N LEU A 96 -0.04 -17.30 3.76
CA LEU A 96 -0.62 -18.57 4.22
C LEU A 96 0.05 -19.80 3.62
N ASP A 97 0.74 -19.65 2.49
CA ASP A 97 1.38 -20.74 1.76
C ASP A 97 2.90 -20.53 1.71
N ARG A 98 3.64 -21.45 2.30
CA ARG A 98 5.10 -21.39 2.41
C ARG A 98 5.80 -21.34 1.03
N HIS A 99 5.27 -22.06 0.04
CA HIS A 99 5.88 -22.06 -1.30
C HIS A 99 5.68 -20.70 -1.99
N ARG A 100 4.47 -20.14 -1.88
CA ARG A 100 4.17 -18.81 -2.43
C ARG A 100 5.00 -17.74 -1.73
N TYR A 101 5.10 -17.79 -0.41
CA TYR A 101 5.96 -16.90 0.37
C TYR A 101 7.41 -16.94 -0.12
N THR A 102 7.98 -18.14 -0.24
CA THR A 102 9.37 -18.33 -0.69
C THR A 102 9.58 -17.83 -2.11
N ASN A 103 8.65 -18.11 -3.03
CA ASN A 103 8.73 -17.63 -4.41
C ASN A 103 8.66 -16.11 -4.50
N SER A 104 7.74 -15.49 -3.74
CA SER A 104 7.61 -14.04 -3.66
C SER A 104 8.89 -13.41 -3.12
N ARG A 105 9.42 -13.94 -2.00
CA ARG A 105 10.71 -13.49 -1.43
C ARG A 105 11.84 -13.56 -2.45
N ASN A 106 12.03 -14.70 -3.10
CA ASN A 106 13.10 -14.88 -4.10
C ASN A 106 12.96 -13.87 -5.24
N THR A 107 11.74 -13.61 -5.71
CA THR A 107 11.48 -12.62 -6.75
C THR A 107 11.83 -11.20 -6.28
N PHE A 108 11.42 -10.81 -5.09
CA PHE A 108 11.79 -9.50 -4.53
C PHE A 108 13.29 -9.35 -4.42
N MET A 109 13.98 -10.33 -3.83
CA MET A 109 15.43 -10.28 -3.66
C MET A 109 16.17 -10.17 -5.00
N GLU A 110 15.71 -10.85 -6.04
CA GLU A 110 16.32 -10.75 -7.36
C GLU A 110 16.06 -9.39 -8.04
N LEU A 111 14.85 -8.82 -7.85
CA LEU A 111 14.54 -7.47 -8.33
C LEU A 111 15.42 -6.42 -7.64
N LEU A 112 15.51 -6.46 -6.31
CA LEU A 112 16.31 -5.52 -5.52
C LEU A 112 17.81 -5.63 -5.87
N LYS A 113 18.34 -6.83 -6.00
CA LYS A 113 19.71 -7.09 -6.46
C LYS A 113 20.00 -6.47 -7.82
N ASN A 114 19.03 -6.47 -8.72
CA ASN A 114 19.13 -5.84 -10.04
C ASN A 114 18.79 -4.33 -10.00
N ARG A 115 18.67 -3.74 -8.81
CA ARG A 115 18.36 -2.32 -8.61
C ARG A 115 17.04 -1.89 -9.25
N VAL A 116 16.09 -2.82 -9.34
CA VAL A 116 14.72 -2.55 -9.78
C VAL A 116 13.87 -2.18 -8.57
N ILE A 117 13.02 -1.18 -8.67
CA ILE A 117 12.05 -0.80 -7.63
C ILE A 117 10.76 -1.60 -7.85
N PRO A 118 10.43 -2.59 -7.00
CA PRO A 118 9.16 -3.29 -7.08
C PRO A 118 8.01 -2.34 -6.73
N ILE A 119 6.97 -2.31 -7.58
CA ILE A 119 5.71 -1.63 -7.31
C ILE A 119 4.65 -2.69 -7.03
N VAL A 120 4.25 -2.76 -5.78
CA VAL A 120 3.39 -3.81 -5.26
C VAL A 120 1.95 -3.32 -5.14
N ASN A 121 1.00 -4.15 -5.50
CA ASN A 121 -0.41 -3.93 -5.24
C ASN A 121 -1.12 -5.27 -5.00
N GLU A 122 -2.35 -5.22 -4.49
CA GLU A 122 -3.19 -6.41 -4.41
C GLU A 122 -3.58 -6.88 -5.82
N ASN A 123 -3.60 -8.20 -6.01
CA ASN A 123 -4.16 -8.80 -7.22
C ASN A 123 -5.69 -8.88 -7.09
N ASP A 124 -6.35 -7.74 -7.25
CA ASP A 124 -7.80 -7.62 -7.13
C ASP A 124 -8.59 -8.59 -8.03
N VAL A 125 -8.00 -9.06 -9.13
CA VAL A 125 -8.68 -9.93 -10.10
C VAL A 125 -8.90 -11.33 -9.53
N VAL A 126 -7.96 -11.83 -8.74
CA VAL A 126 -8.01 -13.20 -8.19
C VAL A 126 -8.18 -13.22 -6.67
N ALA A 127 -8.16 -12.07 -6.02
CA ALA A 127 -8.35 -11.97 -4.58
C ALA A 127 -9.76 -12.43 -4.21
N LEU A 128 -9.85 -13.38 -3.27
CA LEU A 128 -11.12 -13.81 -2.70
C LEU A 128 -11.58 -12.74 -1.69
N ASP A 129 -12.85 -12.34 -1.72
CA ASP A 129 -13.37 -11.31 -0.81
C ASP A 129 -13.16 -11.62 0.66
N GLU A 130 -13.25 -12.91 1.01
CA GLU A 130 -13.02 -13.42 2.38
C GLU A 130 -11.55 -13.32 2.82
N LEU A 131 -10.61 -13.21 1.85
CA LEU A 131 -9.17 -13.15 2.08
C LEU A 131 -8.55 -11.83 1.62
N LYS A 132 -9.36 -10.82 1.33
CA LYS A 132 -8.81 -9.49 1.02
C LYS A 132 -7.97 -8.98 2.16
N ILE A 133 -6.84 -8.38 1.81
CA ILE A 133 -5.93 -7.79 2.79
C ILE A 133 -6.59 -6.59 3.49
N GLY A 134 -7.69 -6.08 2.93
CA GLY A 134 -8.47 -4.99 3.50
C GLY A 134 -7.97 -3.62 3.06
N ASP A 135 -6.70 -3.34 3.24
CA ASP A 135 -6.04 -2.16 2.69
C ASP A 135 -4.56 -2.42 2.42
N ASN A 136 -3.90 -1.45 1.80
CA ASN A 136 -2.51 -1.58 1.42
C ASN A 136 -1.52 -1.36 2.57
N ASP A 137 -1.98 -0.93 3.73
CA ASP A 137 -1.15 -0.87 4.94
C ASP A 137 -0.80 -2.29 5.40
N ASN A 138 -1.81 -3.18 5.40
CA ASN A 138 -1.59 -4.62 5.66
C ASN A 138 -0.73 -5.28 4.56
N MET A 139 -0.89 -4.87 3.30
CA MET A 139 -0.01 -5.31 2.22
C MET A 139 1.43 -4.85 2.46
N SER A 140 1.62 -3.63 2.95
CA SER A 140 2.95 -3.10 3.28
C SER A 140 3.61 -3.90 4.38
N ALA A 141 2.86 -4.29 5.42
CA ALA A 141 3.37 -5.16 6.48
C ALA A 141 3.74 -6.56 5.97
N LEU A 142 2.89 -7.15 5.12
CA LEU A 142 3.17 -8.44 4.49
C LEU A 142 4.47 -8.39 3.67
N VAL A 143 4.61 -7.37 2.81
CA VAL A 143 5.81 -7.19 1.99
C VAL A 143 7.04 -6.98 2.85
N ALA A 144 6.95 -6.14 3.89
CA ALA A 144 8.04 -5.91 4.83
C ALA A 144 8.53 -7.22 5.48
N GLY A 145 7.60 -8.08 5.90
CA GLY A 145 7.94 -9.40 6.43
C GLY A 145 8.56 -10.33 5.38
N ILE A 146 8.07 -10.30 4.13
CA ILE A 146 8.62 -11.12 3.04
C ILE A 146 10.09 -10.77 2.75
N VAL A 147 10.43 -9.48 2.72
CA VAL A 147 11.78 -9.01 2.35
C VAL A 147 12.68 -8.74 3.55
N ASP A 148 12.16 -8.84 4.76
CA ASP A 148 12.90 -8.50 5.99
C ASP A 148 13.34 -7.02 5.98
N ALA A 149 12.38 -6.13 5.76
CA ALA A 149 12.64 -4.71 5.58
C ALA A 149 13.10 -4.02 6.88
N ASP A 150 14.10 -3.14 6.77
CA ASP A 150 14.59 -2.35 7.92
C ASP A 150 13.60 -1.26 8.35
N LEU A 151 12.75 -0.77 7.43
CA LEU A 151 11.82 0.33 7.68
C LEU A 151 10.58 0.23 6.80
N VAL A 152 9.42 0.49 7.39
CA VAL A 152 8.16 0.70 6.68
C VAL A 152 7.70 2.14 6.90
N VAL A 153 7.40 2.86 5.82
CA VAL A 153 6.84 4.21 5.87
C VAL A 153 5.43 4.17 5.29
N ILE A 154 4.43 4.48 6.11
CA ILE A 154 3.04 4.54 5.68
C ILE A 154 2.68 6.00 5.40
N LEU A 155 2.31 6.29 4.15
CA LEU A 155 1.84 7.60 3.73
C LEU A 155 0.32 7.65 3.88
N SER A 156 -0.14 8.33 4.91
CA SER A 156 -1.55 8.45 5.28
C SER A 156 -2.05 9.90 5.15
N ASP A 157 -3.35 10.08 5.23
CA ASP A 157 -4.04 11.37 5.31
C ASP A 157 -4.17 11.88 6.77
N VAL A 158 -3.61 11.13 7.73
CA VAL A 158 -3.47 11.53 9.14
C VAL A 158 -2.01 11.63 9.51
N ASP A 159 -1.69 12.51 10.46
CA ASP A 159 -0.31 12.82 10.86
C ASP A 159 0.38 11.68 11.62
N GLY A 160 -0.37 10.67 12.05
CA GLY A 160 0.13 9.50 12.76
C GLY A 160 -0.90 8.88 13.70
N LEU A 161 -0.43 8.08 14.64
CA LEU A 161 -1.26 7.46 15.66
C LEU A 161 -1.67 8.49 16.72
N TYR A 162 -2.96 8.53 17.06
CA TYR A 162 -3.50 9.37 18.14
C TYR A 162 -4.02 8.52 19.29
N THR A 163 -4.06 9.08 20.48
CA THR A 163 -4.62 8.44 21.69
C THR A 163 -6.13 8.18 21.58
N ALA A 164 -6.82 8.87 20.69
CA ALA A 164 -8.22 8.69 20.31
C ALA A 164 -8.44 9.32 18.93
N ASN A 165 -9.61 9.12 18.31
CA ASN A 165 -9.91 9.75 17.02
C ASN A 165 -9.97 11.30 17.17
N PRO A 166 -9.07 12.07 16.55
CA PRO A 166 -9.00 13.52 16.71
C PRO A 166 -10.20 14.27 16.12
N GLN A 167 -10.98 13.65 15.24
CA GLN A 167 -12.20 14.22 14.68
C GLN A 167 -13.37 14.20 15.68
N THR A 168 -13.36 13.25 16.60
CA THR A 168 -14.44 13.06 17.60
C THR A 168 -14.00 13.39 19.02
N HIS A 169 -12.70 13.44 19.29
CA HIS A 169 -12.10 13.73 20.58
C HIS A 169 -11.10 14.88 20.46
N PRO A 170 -11.51 16.11 20.77
CA PRO A 170 -10.65 17.30 20.63
C PRO A 170 -9.37 17.27 21.51
N ASP A 171 -9.36 16.44 22.55
CA ASP A 171 -8.25 16.20 23.46
C ASP A 171 -7.31 15.07 23.02
N ALA A 172 -7.57 14.44 21.88
CA ALA A 172 -6.71 13.42 21.33
C ALA A 172 -5.29 13.95 21.03
N LYS A 173 -4.29 13.25 21.50
CA LYS A 173 -2.87 13.62 21.34
C LYS A 173 -2.18 12.69 20.36
N LEU A 174 -1.32 13.27 19.54
CA LEU A 174 -0.44 12.51 18.66
C LEU A 174 0.55 11.68 19.50
N VAL A 175 0.65 10.40 19.20
CA VAL A 175 1.63 9.48 19.80
C VAL A 175 2.87 9.47 18.93
N SER A 176 3.93 10.11 19.39
CA SER A 176 5.16 10.27 18.61
C SER A 176 5.99 9.00 18.49
N ILE A 177 5.96 8.14 19.50
CA ILE A 177 6.73 6.89 19.54
C ILE A 177 5.90 5.84 20.27
N VAL A 178 5.82 4.65 19.69
CA VAL A 178 5.26 3.44 20.30
C VAL A 178 6.41 2.45 20.45
N SER A 179 6.92 2.28 21.67
CA SER A 179 8.00 1.32 21.94
C SER A 179 7.47 -0.11 22.05
N ASP A 180 6.26 -0.24 22.60
CA ASP A 180 5.61 -1.54 22.80
C ASP A 180 4.13 -1.45 22.42
N ILE A 181 3.63 -2.49 21.75
CA ILE A 181 2.20 -2.57 21.40
C ILE A 181 1.45 -3.13 22.61
N THR A 182 0.84 -2.21 23.38
CA THR A 182 0.01 -2.59 24.52
C THR A 182 -1.46 -2.76 24.11
N PRO A 183 -2.29 -3.48 24.92
CA PRO A 183 -3.72 -3.60 24.64
C PRO A 183 -4.44 -2.24 24.54
N GLU A 184 -3.97 -1.22 25.26
CA GLU A 184 -4.52 0.15 25.20
C GLU A 184 -4.20 0.81 23.84
N ILE A 185 -2.99 0.59 23.31
CA ILE A 185 -2.59 1.08 22.00
C ILE A 185 -3.37 0.35 20.91
N GLU A 186 -3.52 -0.96 21.00
CA GLU A 186 -4.36 -1.73 20.08
C GLU A 186 -5.81 -1.23 20.10
N ALA A 187 -6.37 -0.98 21.27
CA ALA A 187 -7.74 -0.44 21.41
C ALA A 187 -7.87 0.97 20.84
N SER A 188 -6.89 1.85 21.03
CA SER A 188 -6.89 3.21 20.47
C SER A 188 -6.77 3.21 18.95
N ALA A 189 -6.04 2.25 18.39
CA ALA A 189 -5.87 2.06 16.95
C ALA A 189 -7.11 1.42 16.28
N GLY A 190 -7.97 0.73 17.02
CA GLY A 190 -9.18 0.07 16.52
C GLY A 190 -10.36 1.00 16.20
N GLY A 191 -10.21 2.32 16.30
CA GLY A 191 -11.26 3.29 15.94
C GLY A 191 -11.54 3.30 14.44
N VAL A 192 -12.84 3.41 14.07
CA VAL A 192 -13.29 3.46 12.67
C VAL A 192 -12.73 4.72 12.01
N GLY A 193 -11.84 4.52 11.05
CA GLY A 193 -11.32 5.59 10.19
C GLY A 193 -12.37 6.16 9.24
N SER A 194 -12.03 7.20 8.52
CA SER A 194 -12.89 7.83 7.51
C SER A 194 -13.32 6.82 6.44
N SER A 195 -14.44 7.10 5.76
CA SER A 195 -15.00 6.26 4.69
C SER A 195 -14.07 6.04 3.48
N LEU A 196 -12.90 6.66 3.45
CA LEU A 196 -11.90 6.61 2.38
C LEU A 196 -10.55 5.98 2.82
N GLY A 197 -10.37 5.72 4.11
CA GLY A 197 -9.18 5.05 4.65
C GLY A 197 -9.56 4.25 5.88
N THR A 198 -8.88 3.15 6.13
CA THR A 198 -9.15 2.27 7.26
C THR A 198 -8.67 2.83 8.60
N GLY A 199 -8.09 4.04 8.58
CA GLY A 199 -7.65 4.77 9.77
C GLY A 199 -6.65 3.99 10.62
N ALA A 200 -6.67 4.20 11.92
CA ALA A 200 -5.76 3.57 12.87
C ALA A 200 -5.88 2.03 12.96
N VAL A 201 -6.90 1.41 12.36
CA VAL A 201 -7.08 -0.07 12.33
C VAL A 201 -5.92 -0.76 11.61
N SER A 202 -5.30 -0.10 10.63
CA SER A 202 -4.14 -0.64 9.92
C SER A 202 -2.94 -0.95 10.81
N TYR A 203 -2.76 -0.21 11.89
CA TYR A 203 -1.60 -0.39 12.77
C TYR A 203 -1.73 -1.59 13.71
N THR A 204 -2.94 -2.10 13.99
CA THR A 204 -3.12 -3.25 14.88
C THR A 204 -2.71 -4.58 14.24
N HIS A 205 -2.67 -4.65 12.92
CA HIS A 205 -2.25 -5.85 12.19
C HIS A 205 -0.76 -5.85 11.82
N LEU A 206 -0.03 -4.77 12.11
CA LEU A 206 1.43 -4.69 11.96
C LEU A 206 2.20 -5.51 13.01
N ARG A 207 1.53 -6.26 13.86
CA ARG A 207 2.13 -7.32 14.66
C ARG A 207 2.56 -8.48 13.75
N ALA A 208 3.42 -8.15 12.78
CA ALA A 208 4.04 -9.11 11.90
C ALA A 208 5.23 -9.71 12.64
N HIS A 209 5.07 -10.97 13.04
CA HIS A 209 6.15 -11.93 13.17
C HIS A 209 7.46 -11.46 13.84
N GLU A 210 7.42 -11.04 15.09
CA GLU A 210 8.51 -11.36 15.98
C GLU A 210 8.46 -12.86 16.25
N THR A 211 8.96 -13.65 15.33
CA THR A 211 9.31 -15.04 15.58
C THR A 211 10.75 -15.07 16.03
N GLY A 212 10.91 -15.41 17.29
CA GLY A 212 12.18 -15.88 17.81
C GLY A 212 12.70 -17.11 17.07
#